data_43be512424193bafd4f743eb6658654c
#
_entry.id   43be512424193bafd4f743eb6658654c
#
_cell.length_a   1.000
_cell.length_b   1.000
_cell.length_c   1.000
_cell.angle_alpha   90.00
_cell.angle_beta   90.00
_cell.angle_gamma   90.00
#
_symmetry.space_group_name_H-M   'P 1'
#
loop_
_entity.id
_entity.type
_entity.pdbx_description
1 polymer ?
#
loop_
_entity_poly.entity_id
_entity_poly.type
_entity_poly.pdbx_seq_one_letter_code
_entity_poly.pdbx_strand_id
1 'polypeptide(L)'
;MVLCEKDTQLILPKRLPHIEFSDFPLRHGFLMAASSEEAIQPFLPSGKQIGISRIFARSGDFSAACKEATLAYFQKFINAKNCNMFAGQVSVEQSVTLIQDLQSRYYCRDLAGAHELFVQLKALFASDVLTIRSAHRLYQSMLFVFSGSAKDCETYDQLCQQYPNVDAMLQDIEQHLIADIAETHTFSERRSAIGNILCYVNEHYFDYDLTMQTLSEQFDLNANYISQLFRKSPAESFTKYLTSVRMDHAKNLLEKSEDPIKAVGEKVGYADYFYFAKVFKKTVHQTPGEYRAAHQQTEQQEETSAAQET
;
A
#
# COMPACT_ATOMS: atom_id res chain seq x y z
N MET A 1 -22.35 -1.20 -11.68
CA MET A 1 -21.75 -2.47 -12.17
C MET A 1 -21.73 -3.48 -11.04
N VAL A 2 -22.25 -4.67 -11.25
CA VAL A 2 -22.19 -5.80 -10.30
C VAL A 2 -21.38 -6.92 -10.94
N LEU A 3 -20.45 -7.49 -10.19
CA LEU A 3 -19.62 -8.63 -10.60
C LEU A 3 -19.88 -9.79 -9.64
N CYS A 4 -20.11 -10.99 -10.15
CA CYS A 4 -20.35 -12.20 -9.35
C CYS A 4 -19.70 -13.43 -9.99
N GLU A 5 -19.73 -14.57 -9.28
CA GLU A 5 -19.28 -15.86 -9.80
C GLU A 5 -20.11 -16.28 -11.03
N LYS A 6 -19.48 -16.98 -11.98
CA LYS A 6 -20.08 -17.36 -13.27
C LYS A 6 -21.39 -18.15 -13.14
N ASP A 7 -21.49 -18.98 -12.11
CA ASP A 7 -22.69 -19.82 -11.87
C ASP A 7 -23.77 -19.13 -11.03
N THR A 8 -23.61 -17.82 -10.77
CA THR A 8 -24.55 -17.05 -9.98
C THR A 8 -25.67 -16.50 -10.88
N GLN A 9 -26.89 -17.00 -10.71
CA GLN A 9 -28.06 -16.41 -11.35
C GLN A 9 -28.58 -15.25 -10.49
N LEU A 10 -28.59 -14.05 -11.06
CA LEU A 10 -29.28 -12.90 -10.46
C LEU A 10 -30.76 -12.96 -10.86
N ILE A 11 -31.64 -13.02 -9.87
CA ILE A 11 -33.10 -12.93 -10.11
C ILE A 11 -33.44 -11.43 -10.20
N LEU A 12 -33.31 -10.88 -11.38
CA LEU A 12 -33.61 -9.47 -11.63
C LEU A 12 -35.09 -9.31 -12.02
N PRO A 13 -35.81 -8.31 -11.47
CA PRO A 13 -37.17 -8.04 -11.88
C PRO A 13 -37.19 -7.61 -13.35
N LYS A 14 -38.21 -8.07 -14.11
CA LYS A 14 -38.38 -7.72 -15.54
C LYS A 14 -38.38 -6.23 -15.84
N ARG A 15 -38.63 -5.39 -14.83
CA ARG A 15 -38.67 -3.92 -14.94
C ARG A 15 -37.33 -3.24 -14.66
N LEU A 16 -36.28 -3.95 -14.23
CA LEU A 16 -34.96 -3.37 -14.01
C LEU A 16 -34.14 -3.50 -15.30
N PRO A 17 -33.89 -2.40 -16.03
CA PRO A 17 -33.03 -2.46 -17.20
C PRO A 17 -31.64 -2.94 -16.81
N HIS A 18 -31.15 -3.99 -17.45
CA HIS A 18 -29.81 -4.52 -17.23
C HIS A 18 -29.20 -5.05 -18.52
N ILE A 19 -27.89 -5.09 -18.55
CA ILE A 19 -27.08 -5.73 -19.60
C ILE A 19 -26.14 -6.71 -18.89
N GLU A 20 -26.12 -7.94 -19.39
CA GLU A 20 -25.22 -8.98 -18.91
C GLU A 20 -23.95 -9.04 -19.76
N PHE A 21 -22.82 -9.25 -19.12
CA PHE A 21 -21.50 -9.39 -19.76
C PHE A 21 -20.85 -10.71 -19.34
N SER A 22 -20.50 -11.53 -20.32
CA SER A 22 -19.85 -12.83 -20.09
C SER A 22 -18.34 -12.84 -20.37
N ASP A 23 -17.78 -11.69 -20.73
CA ASP A 23 -16.38 -11.58 -21.19
C ASP A 23 -15.34 -11.60 -20.06
N PHE A 24 -15.78 -11.73 -18.81
CA PHE A 24 -14.87 -11.88 -17.69
C PHE A 24 -14.53 -13.36 -17.47
N PRO A 25 -13.26 -13.75 -17.48
CA PRO A 25 -12.88 -15.11 -17.15
C PRO A 25 -13.44 -15.50 -15.76
N LEU A 26 -14.21 -16.59 -15.68
CA LEU A 26 -14.79 -17.14 -14.45
C LEU A 26 -15.82 -16.25 -13.73
N ARG A 27 -16.27 -15.13 -14.32
CA ARG A 27 -17.23 -14.20 -13.69
C ARG A 27 -18.28 -13.70 -14.66
N HIS A 28 -19.44 -13.34 -14.12
CA HIS A 28 -20.50 -12.61 -14.82
C HIS A 28 -20.57 -11.17 -14.32
N GLY A 29 -20.69 -10.24 -15.24
CA GLY A 29 -20.90 -8.83 -14.97
C GLY A 29 -22.32 -8.39 -15.36
N PHE A 30 -22.96 -7.60 -14.52
CA PHE A 30 -24.27 -7.01 -14.77
C PHE A 30 -24.18 -5.50 -14.66
N LEU A 31 -24.56 -4.82 -15.73
CA LEU A 31 -24.78 -3.38 -15.71
C LEU A 31 -26.26 -3.15 -15.44
N MET A 32 -26.59 -2.51 -14.32
CA MET A 32 -27.96 -2.26 -13.90
C MET A 32 -28.23 -0.77 -13.79
N ALA A 33 -29.40 -0.32 -14.24
CA ALA A 33 -29.85 1.04 -13.99
C ALA A 33 -30.49 1.13 -12.60
N ALA A 34 -29.89 1.89 -11.71
CA ALA A 34 -30.38 2.09 -10.35
C ALA A 34 -30.25 3.55 -9.93
N SER A 35 -31.17 4.03 -9.12
CA SER A 35 -31.18 5.39 -8.57
C SER A 35 -30.28 5.53 -7.34
N SER A 36 -30.03 4.42 -6.62
CA SER A 36 -29.13 4.33 -5.48
C SER A 36 -28.54 2.93 -5.38
N GLU A 37 -27.47 2.80 -4.63
CA GLU A 37 -26.83 1.50 -4.35
C GLU A 37 -27.74 0.58 -3.54
N GLU A 38 -28.53 1.14 -2.64
CA GLU A 38 -29.51 0.39 -1.83
C GLU A 38 -30.64 -0.20 -2.68
N ALA A 39 -30.97 0.41 -3.82
CA ALA A 39 -32.03 -0.06 -4.69
C ALA A 39 -31.73 -1.41 -5.35
N ILE A 40 -30.46 -1.84 -5.40
CA ILE A 40 -30.04 -3.14 -5.96
C ILE A 40 -29.92 -4.24 -4.90
N GLN A 41 -29.80 -3.90 -3.64
CA GLN A 41 -29.59 -4.82 -2.52
C GLN A 41 -30.61 -5.98 -2.48
N PRO A 42 -31.92 -5.75 -2.67
CA PRO A 42 -32.92 -6.83 -2.62
C PRO A 42 -32.77 -7.89 -3.72
N PHE A 43 -32.01 -7.59 -4.77
CA PHE A 43 -31.83 -8.47 -5.93
C PHE A 43 -30.51 -9.24 -5.90
N LEU A 44 -29.70 -9.00 -4.87
CA LEU A 44 -28.41 -9.67 -4.72
C LEU A 44 -28.59 -11.04 -4.04
N PRO A 45 -28.03 -12.12 -4.57
CA PRO A 45 -28.15 -13.44 -3.98
C PRO A 45 -27.39 -13.52 -2.65
N SER A 46 -28.02 -14.06 -1.63
CA SER A 46 -27.39 -14.28 -0.33
C SER A 46 -26.31 -15.37 -0.43
N GLY A 47 -25.20 -15.16 0.29
CA GLY A 47 -24.12 -16.16 0.41
C GLY A 47 -23.18 -16.28 -0.79
N LYS A 48 -23.43 -15.54 -1.87
CA LYS A 48 -22.55 -15.52 -3.05
C LYS A 48 -21.57 -14.35 -2.99
N GLN A 49 -20.39 -14.55 -3.57
CA GLN A 49 -19.40 -13.48 -3.66
C GLN A 49 -19.78 -12.46 -4.73
N ILE A 50 -19.90 -11.19 -4.33
CA ILE A 50 -20.39 -10.12 -5.17
C ILE A 50 -19.54 -8.87 -4.95
N GLY A 51 -19.15 -8.21 -6.04
CA GLY A 51 -18.51 -6.91 -6.04
C GLY A 51 -19.35 -5.87 -6.78
N ILE A 52 -19.55 -4.71 -6.17
CA ILE A 52 -20.40 -3.64 -6.69
C ILE A 52 -19.59 -2.36 -6.83
N SER A 53 -19.62 -1.73 -8.02
CA SER A 53 -19.04 -0.40 -8.24
C SER A 53 -19.92 0.69 -7.65
N ARG A 54 -19.37 1.90 -7.53
CA ARG A 54 -20.18 3.10 -7.34
C ARG A 54 -21.11 3.33 -8.53
N ILE A 55 -22.14 4.14 -8.31
CA ILE A 55 -23.03 4.61 -9.40
C ILE A 55 -22.26 5.52 -10.32
N PHE A 56 -22.44 5.34 -11.62
CA PHE A 56 -21.85 6.19 -12.64
C PHE A 56 -22.91 6.59 -13.67
N ALA A 57 -22.80 7.81 -14.19
CA ALA A 57 -23.82 8.41 -15.04
C ALA A 57 -23.45 8.46 -16.52
N ARG A 58 -22.17 8.28 -16.87
CA ARG A 58 -21.66 8.43 -18.23
C ARG A 58 -21.08 7.13 -18.76
N SER A 59 -21.29 6.84 -20.04
CA SER A 59 -20.74 5.65 -20.70
C SER A 59 -19.21 5.59 -20.67
N GLY A 60 -18.51 6.75 -20.63
CA GLY A 60 -17.05 6.80 -20.47
C GLY A 60 -16.53 6.27 -19.13
N ASP A 61 -17.39 6.18 -18.11
CA ASP A 61 -17.03 5.71 -16.78
C ASP A 61 -17.13 4.17 -16.62
N PHE A 62 -17.57 3.47 -17.68
CA PHE A 62 -17.77 2.02 -17.63
C PHE A 62 -16.51 1.24 -17.27
N SER A 63 -15.36 1.58 -17.86
CA SER A 63 -14.09 0.93 -17.55
C SER A 63 -13.69 1.12 -16.09
N ALA A 64 -13.95 2.31 -15.53
CA ALA A 64 -13.72 2.57 -14.11
C ALA A 64 -14.66 1.74 -13.23
N ALA A 65 -15.94 1.66 -13.58
CA ALA A 65 -16.92 0.86 -12.85
C ALA A 65 -16.59 -0.64 -12.87
N CYS A 66 -16.07 -1.17 -13.97
CA CYS A 66 -15.59 -2.56 -14.04
C CYS A 66 -14.42 -2.79 -13.07
N LYS A 67 -13.44 -1.87 -13.03
CA LYS A 67 -12.31 -1.94 -12.10
C LYS A 67 -12.76 -1.86 -10.64
N GLU A 68 -13.69 -0.96 -10.33
CA GLU A 68 -14.27 -0.79 -8.99
C GLU A 68 -15.01 -2.05 -8.54
N ALA A 69 -15.87 -2.62 -9.39
CA ALA A 69 -16.59 -3.86 -9.11
C ALA A 69 -15.62 -5.05 -8.91
N THR A 70 -14.53 -5.10 -9.69
CA THR A 70 -13.48 -6.11 -9.54
C THR A 70 -12.78 -5.98 -8.18
N LEU A 71 -12.39 -4.78 -7.79
CA LEU A 71 -11.77 -4.54 -6.48
C LEU A 71 -12.72 -4.90 -5.34
N ALA A 72 -13.99 -4.51 -5.44
CA ALA A 72 -15.01 -4.86 -4.46
C ALA A 72 -15.25 -6.38 -4.40
N TYR A 73 -15.24 -7.07 -5.54
CA TYR A 73 -15.37 -8.53 -5.58
C TYR A 73 -14.26 -9.23 -4.79
N PHE A 74 -13.01 -8.82 -4.99
CA PHE A 74 -11.88 -9.41 -4.29
C PHE A 74 -11.70 -8.92 -2.84
N GLN A 75 -12.44 -7.90 -2.40
CA GLN A 75 -12.36 -7.40 -1.03
C GLN A 75 -12.77 -8.45 0.02
N LYS A 76 -13.46 -9.52 -0.37
CA LYS A 76 -13.71 -10.69 0.47
C LYS A 76 -12.42 -11.29 1.04
N PHE A 77 -11.32 -11.23 0.29
CA PHE A 77 -10.00 -11.69 0.73
C PHE A 77 -9.52 -10.95 2.00
N ILE A 78 -9.94 -9.70 2.15
CA ILE A 78 -9.57 -8.84 3.27
C ILE A 78 -10.54 -9.00 4.45
N ASN A 79 -11.86 -8.87 4.20
CA ASN A 79 -12.86 -8.70 5.25
C ASN A 79 -13.84 -9.88 5.41
N ALA A 80 -13.64 -10.95 4.65
CA ALA A 80 -14.49 -12.15 4.62
C ALA A 80 -15.97 -11.91 4.24
N LYS A 81 -16.37 -10.69 3.87
CA LYS A 81 -17.76 -10.39 3.45
C LYS A 81 -18.00 -10.88 2.02
N ASN A 82 -19.13 -11.55 1.81
CA ASN A 82 -19.50 -12.05 0.47
C ASN A 82 -19.98 -10.93 -0.47
N CYS A 83 -20.63 -9.89 0.06
CA CYS A 83 -21.06 -8.75 -0.74
C CYS A 83 -20.28 -7.51 -0.31
N ASN A 84 -19.53 -6.95 -1.23
CA ASN A 84 -18.74 -5.76 -1.02
C ASN A 84 -19.09 -4.68 -2.04
N MET A 85 -19.28 -3.46 -1.55
CA MET A 85 -19.42 -2.26 -2.36
C MET A 85 -18.08 -1.53 -2.40
N PHE A 86 -17.78 -0.90 -3.52
CA PHE A 86 -16.56 -0.12 -3.65
C PHE A 86 -16.65 1.17 -2.81
N ALA A 87 -15.89 1.21 -1.73
CA ALA A 87 -15.92 2.33 -0.76
C ALA A 87 -15.09 3.56 -1.16
N GLY A 88 -14.52 3.58 -2.38
CA GLY A 88 -13.63 4.66 -2.82
C GLY A 88 -12.14 4.29 -2.71
N GLN A 89 -11.26 5.20 -3.13
CA GLN A 89 -9.82 5.00 -2.99
C GLN A 89 -9.41 5.36 -1.55
N VAL A 90 -9.13 4.37 -0.75
CA VAL A 90 -8.31 4.56 0.45
C VAL A 90 -6.87 4.86 -0.01
N SER A 91 -6.17 5.73 0.69
CA SER A 91 -4.93 6.33 0.22
C SER A 91 -3.91 5.26 -0.23
N VAL A 92 -3.64 5.25 -1.52
CA VAL A 92 -2.59 4.42 -2.14
C VAL A 92 -1.23 4.74 -1.50
N GLU A 93 -1.06 5.95 -1.00
CA GLU A 93 0.17 6.46 -0.40
C GLU A 93 0.54 5.74 0.90
N GLN A 94 -0.41 5.50 1.79
CA GLN A 94 -0.13 4.76 3.05
C GLN A 94 0.36 3.34 2.79
N SER A 95 -0.22 2.63 1.81
CA SER A 95 0.23 1.28 1.50
C SER A 95 1.63 1.24 0.89
N VAL A 96 2.02 2.26 0.11
CA VAL A 96 3.36 2.34 -0.50
C VAL A 96 4.41 2.58 0.58
N THR A 97 4.18 3.49 1.51
CA THR A 97 5.09 3.78 2.62
C THR A 97 5.33 2.54 3.48
N LEU A 98 4.26 1.84 3.90
CA LEU A 98 4.39 0.63 4.72
C LEU A 98 5.16 -0.50 4.01
N ILE A 99 4.98 -0.64 2.69
CA ILE A 99 5.74 -1.62 1.90
C ILE A 99 7.23 -1.25 1.85
N GLN A 100 7.54 0.03 1.67
CA GLN A 100 8.92 0.52 1.65
C GLN A 100 9.59 0.34 3.01
N ASP A 101 8.88 0.64 4.10
CA ASP A 101 9.37 0.42 5.46
C ASP A 101 9.65 -1.06 5.72
N LEU A 102 8.76 -1.96 5.32
CA LEU A 102 8.97 -3.39 5.48
C LEU A 102 10.19 -3.89 4.70
N GLN A 103 10.38 -3.41 3.47
CA GLN A 103 11.57 -3.70 2.69
C GLN A 103 12.84 -3.17 3.36
N SER A 104 12.78 -1.95 3.89
CA SER A 104 13.87 -1.35 4.64
C SER A 104 14.27 -2.19 5.85
N ARG A 105 13.28 -2.58 6.70
CA ARG A 105 13.52 -3.45 7.87
C ARG A 105 14.13 -4.78 7.49
N TYR A 106 13.64 -5.38 6.40
CA TYR A 106 14.22 -6.62 5.87
C TYR A 106 15.70 -6.45 5.49
N TYR A 107 16.06 -5.41 4.73
CA TYR A 107 17.44 -5.16 4.31
C TYR A 107 18.36 -4.79 5.48
N CYS A 108 17.86 -4.05 6.46
CA CYS A 108 18.59 -3.70 7.68
C CYS A 108 18.61 -4.83 8.72
N ARG A 109 17.96 -5.98 8.46
CA ARG A 109 17.84 -7.12 9.38
C ARG A 109 17.17 -6.77 10.71
N ASP A 110 16.31 -5.76 10.71
CA ASP A 110 15.56 -5.33 11.86
C ASP A 110 14.30 -6.19 12.05
N LEU A 111 14.46 -7.34 12.70
CA LEU A 111 13.36 -8.25 12.98
C LEU A 111 12.29 -7.63 13.89
N ALA A 112 12.69 -6.85 14.89
CA ALA A 112 11.76 -6.26 15.84
C ALA A 112 10.88 -5.21 15.14
N GLY A 113 11.49 -4.31 14.37
CA GLY A 113 10.76 -3.31 13.59
C GLY A 113 9.91 -3.93 12.49
N ALA A 114 10.36 -5.03 11.84
CA ALA A 114 9.55 -5.75 10.87
C ALA A 114 8.31 -6.38 11.51
N HIS A 115 8.45 -7.02 12.67
CA HIS A 115 7.31 -7.59 13.40
C HIS A 115 6.28 -6.52 13.80
N GLU A 116 6.73 -5.37 14.28
CA GLU A 116 5.86 -4.24 14.62
C GLU A 116 5.06 -3.76 13.40
N LEU A 117 5.70 -3.68 12.23
CA LEU A 117 5.01 -3.34 10.97
C LEU A 117 3.97 -4.40 10.56
N PHE A 118 4.23 -5.69 10.78
CA PHE A 118 3.22 -6.73 10.53
C PHE A 118 2.01 -6.60 11.44
N VAL A 119 2.20 -6.23 12.71
CA VAL A 119 1.10 -5.95 13.64
C VAL A 119 0.26 -4.75 13.14
N GLN A 120 0.91 -3.68 12.70
CA GLN A 120 0.24 -2.51 12.13
C GLN A 120 -0.51 -2.86 10.82
N LEU A 121 0.10 -3.62 9.91
CA LEU A 121 -0.53 -4.08 8.68
C LEU A 121 -1.78 -4.92 8.95
N LYS A 122 -1.72 -5.86 9.88
CA LYS A 122 -2.88 -6.67 10.31
C LYS A 122 -4.02 -5.79 10.84
N ALA A 123 -3.71 -4.80 11.68
CA ALA A 123 -4.72 -3.88 12.19
C ALA A 123 -5.36 -3.03 11.08
N LEU A 124 -4.57 -2.53 10.13
CA LEU A 124 -5.06 -1.73 8.99
C LEU A 124 -5.92 -2.55 8.01
N PHE A 125 -5.59 -3.81 7.78
CA PHE A 125 -6.45 -4.71 7.00
C PHE A 125 -7.73 -5.05 7.75
N ALA A 126 -7.67 -5.32 9.05
CA ALA A 126 -8.84 -5.62 9.87
C ALA A 126 -9.84 -4.44 9.98
N SER A 127 -9.36 -3.20 9.88
CA SER A 127 -10.20 -1.98 9.88
C SER A 127 -10.71 -1.57 8.49
N ASP A 128 -10.55 -2.40 7.46
CA ASP A 128 -10.89 -2.12 6.04
C ASP A 128 -10.18 -0.84 5.48
N VAL A 129 -9.14 -0.33 6.13
CA VAL A 129 -8.34 0.81 5.66
C VAL A 129 -7.50 0.41 4.43
N LEU A 130 -6.96 -0.81 4.42
CA LEU A 130 -6.24 -1.36 3.28
C LEU A 130 -7.14 -2.27 2.45
N THR A 131 -6.90 -2.30 1.14
CA THR A 131 -7.72 -3.02 0.17
C THR A 131 -6.98 -4.22 -0.42
N ILE A 132 -7.69 -5.06 -1.17
CA ILE A 132 -7.07 -6.15 -1.97
C ILE A 132 -5.94 -5.64 -2.88
N ARG A 133 -6.05 -4.41 -3.37
CA ARG A 133 -4.98 -3.78 -4.16
C ARG A 133 -3.72 -3.57 -3.34
N SER A 134 -3.86 -3.16 -2.09
CA SER A 134 -2.73 -2.99 -1.15
C SER A 134 -2.11 -4.34 -0.81
N ALA A 135 -2.92 -5.37 -0.53
CA ALA A 135 -2.46 -6.73 -0.26
C ALA A 135 -1.68 -7.32 -1.44
N HIS A 136 -2.22 -7.21 -2.66
CA HIS A 136 -1.56 -7.70 -3.87
C HIS A 136 -0.23 -6.98 -4.13
N ARG A 137 -0.19 -5.66 -3.96
CA ARG A 137 1.03 -4.86 -4.10
C ARG A 137 2.08 -5.24 -3.05
N LEU A 138 1.68 -5.43 -1.80
CA LEU A 138 2.57 -5.89 -0.73
C LEU A 138 3.16 -7.26 -1.08
N TYR A 139 2.32 -8.20 -1.48
CA TYR A 139 2.76 -9.54 -1.85
C TYR A 139 3.77 -9.52 -3.02
N GLN A 140 3.46 -8.83 -4.11
CA GLN A 140 4.38 -8.68 -5.24
C GLN A 140 5.71 -8.05 -4.85
N SER A 141 5.66 -7.04 -3.97
CA SER A 141 6.85 -6.35 -3.48
C SER A 141 7.75 -7.25 -2.65
N MET A 142 7.16 -8.10 -1.80
CA MET A 142 7.91 -9.04 -0.98
C MET A 142 8.44 -10.22 -1.80
N LEU A 143 7.68 -10.73 -2.77
CA LEU A 143 8.21 -11.72 -3.72
C LEU A 143 9.44 -11.19 -4.46
N PHE A 144 9.41 -9.96 -4.91
CA PHE A 144 10.57 -9.34 -5.56
C PHE A 144 11.78 -9.28 -4.63
N VAL A 145 11.58 -8.98 -3.34
CA VAL A 145 12.64 -8.95 -2.32
C VAL A 145 13.23 -10.33 -2.11
N PHE A 146 12.40 -11.39 -2.00
CA PHE A 146 12.86 -12.74 -1.69
C PHE A 146 13.47 -13.46 -2.90
N SER A 147 12.88 -13.32 -4.08
CA SER A 147 13.24 -14.08 -5.28
C SER A 147 13.87 -13.26 -6.42
N GLY A 148 13.86 -11.93 -6.32
CA GLY A 148 14.26 -11.03 -7.40
C GLY A 148 13.30 -11.01 -8.59
N SER A 149 12.14 -11.65 -8.49
CA SER A 149 11.13 -11.77 -9.54
C SER A 149 9.73 -11.61 -8.97
N ALA A 150 8.93 -10.73 -9.56
CA ALA A 150 7.51 -10.53 -9.19
C ALA A 150 6.56 -11.29 -10.13
N LYS A 151 7.05 -12.25 -10.92
CA LYS A 151 6.26 -12.88 -12.00
C LYS A 151 5.24 -13.91 -11.54
N ASP A 152 5.30 -14.36 -10.28
CA ASP A 152 4.51 -15.51 -9.84
C ASP A 152 3.09 -15.16 -9.36
N CYS A 153 2.73 -13.86 -9.30
CA CYS A 153 1.38 -13.43 -8.94
C CYS A 153 0.99 -12.14 -9.67
N GLU A 154 0.52 -12.27 -10.91
CA GLU A 154 0.15 -11.12 -11.74
C GLU A 154 -1.29 -10.64 -11.50
N THR A 155 -2.15 -11.49 -10.95
CA THR A 155 -3.58 -11.20 -10.80
C THR A 155 -4.10 -11.44 -9.38
N TYR A 156 -5.22 -10.79 -9.04
CA TYR A 156 -5.92 -11.03 -7.76
C TYR A 156 -6.44 -12.47 -7.64
N ASP A 157 -6.80 -13.10 -8.75
CA ASP A 157 -7.24 -14.51 -8.77
C ASP A 157 -6.12 -15.44 -8.30
N GLN A 158 -4.90 -15.24 -8.77
CA GLN A 158 -3.74 -16.04 -8.36
C GLN A 158 -3.47 -15.87 -6.87
N LEU A 159 -3.53 -14.64 -6.36
CA LEU A 159 -3.35 -14.37 -4.94
C LEU A 159 -4.41 -15.10 -4.08
N CYS A 160 -5.68 -15.02 -4.49
CA CYS A 160 -6.79 -15.67 -3.78
C CYS A 160 -6.81 -17.20 -3.93
N GLN A 161 -6.16 -17.75 -4.96
CA GLN A 161 -5.95 -19.20 -5.08
C GLN A 161 -4.82 -19.68 -4.16
N GLN A 162 -3.79 -18.87 -3.97
CA GLN A 162 -2.63 -19.21 -3.15
C GLN A 162 -2.94 -19.09 -1.65
N TYR A 163 -3.70 -18.07 -1.24
CA TYR A 163 -4.04 -17.82 0.15
C TYR A 163 -5.55 -17.71 0.36
N PRO A 164 -6.09 -18.28 1.47
CA PRO A 164 -7.52 -18.21 1.77
C PRO A 164 -7.98 -16.80 2.19
N ASN A 165 -7.09 -16.00 2.76
CA ASN A 165 -7.35 -14.64 3.24
C ASN A 165 -6.04 -13.87 3.43
N VAL A 166 -6.16 -12.58 3.76
CA VAL A 166 -5.02 -11.68 3.96
C VAL A 166 -4.15 -12.07 5.16
N ASP A 167 -4.74 -12.61 6.23
CA ASP A 167 -3.98 -13.01 7.43
C ASP A 167 -3.04 -14.17 7.13
N ALA A 168 -3.50 -15.18 6.36
CA ALA A 168 -2.66 -16.29 5.91
C ALA A 168 -1.51 -15.80 5.02
N MET A 169 -1.77 -14.85 4.12
CA MET A 169 -0.75 -14.23 3.29
C MET A 169 0.29 -13.47 4.14
N LEU A 170 -0.16 -12.66 5.09
CA LEU A 170 0.75 -11.89 5.96
C LEU A 170 1.60 -12.80 6.84
N GLN A 171 1.00 -13.87 7.35
CA GLN A 171 1.73 -14.86 8.16
C GLN A 171 2.81 -15.57 7.35
N ASP A 172 2.53 -15.95 6.12
CA ASP A 172 3.48 -16.59 5.22
C ASP A 172 4.65 -15.65 4.89
N ILE A 173 4.36 -14.40 4.53
CA ILE A 173 5.39 -13.37 4.27
C ILE A 173 6.25 -13.14 5.52
N GLU A 174 5.64 -13.02 6.70
CA GLU A 174 6.35 -12.82 7.98
C GLU A 174 7.28 -14.00 8.29
N GLN A 175 6.82 -15.24 8.12
CA GLN A 175 7.64 -16.44 8.33
C GLN A 175 8.82 -16.51 7.36
N HIS A 176 8.61 -16.23 6.09
CA HIS A 176 9.68 -16.19 5.08
C HIS A 176 10.71 -15.10 5.42
N LEU A 177 10.25 -13.93 5.82
CA LEU A 177 11.12 -12.81 6.22
C LEU A 177 12.00 -13.20 7.43
N ILE A 178 11.39 -13.80 8.45
CA ILE A 178 12.12 -14.25 9.65
C ILE A 178 13.16 -15.33 9.30
N ALA A 179 12.77 -16.31 8.49
CA ALA A 179 13.67 -17.40 8.09
C ALA A 179 14.87 -16.86 7.28
N ASP A 180 14.62 -15.97 6.34
CA ASP A 180 15.65 -15.40 5.46
C ASP A 180 16.60 -14.47 6.23
N ILE A 181 16.12 -13.71 7.20
CA ILE A 181 16.96 -12.89 8.10
C ILE A 181 17.80 -13.77 9.05
N ALA A 182 17.26 -14.91 9.50
CA ALA A 182 17.95 -15.83 10.41
C ALA A 182 19.09 -16.64 9.75
N GLU A 183 19.00 -16.89 8.43
CA GLU A 183 20.03 -17.60 7.66
C GLU A 183 21.29 -16.75 7.44
N THR A 184 22.26 -16.88 8.35
CA THR A 184 23.44 -15.99 8.48
C THR A 184 24.48 -16.08 7.36
N HIS A 185 24.56 -17.16 6.60
CA HIS A 185 25.71 -17.40 5.69
C HIS A 185 25.45 -17.15 4.18
N THR A 186 24.20 -17.12 3.73
CA THR A 186 23.88 -16.97 2.29
C THR A 186 23.36 -15.57 1.91
N PHE A 187 23.07 -14.75 2.92
CA PHE A 187 22.40 -13.46 2.73
C PHE A 187 23.24 -12.41 2.01
N SER A 188 24.57 -12.38 2.26
CA SER A 188 25.47 -11.41 1.62
C SER A 188 25.62 -11.65 0.11
N GLU A 189 25.50 -12.92 -0.34
CA GLU A 189 25.62 -13.28 -1.76
C GLU A 189 24.28 -13.16 -2.50
N ARG A 190 23.15 -13.27 -1.80
CA ARG A 190 21.79 -13.18 -2.38
C ARG A 190 21.20 -11.78 -2.40
N ARG A 191 21.81 -10.81 -1.68
CA ARG A 191 21.34 -9.43 -1.78
C ARG A 191 21.39 -8.99 -3.23
N SER A 192 20.21 -8.75 -3.81
CA SER A 192 20.15 -8.09 -5.11
C SER A 192 20.85 -6.74 -5.01
N ALA A 193 21.49 -6.30 -6.06
CA ALA A 193 22.17 -4.99 -6.08
C ALA A 193 21.23 -3.86 -5.59
N ILE A 194 19.92 -3.97 -5.88
CA ILE A 194 18.92 -3.02 -5.39
C ILE A 194 18.78 -3.07 -3.86
N GLY A 195 18.84 -4.23 -3.25
CA GLY A 195 18.73 -4.38 -1.79
C GLY A 195 19.86 -3.66 -1.05
N ASN A 196 21.09 -3.80 -1.52
CA ASN A 196 22.24 -3.09 -0.96
C ASN A 196 22.10 -1.58 -1.11
N ILE A 197 21.59 -1.13 -2.26
CA ILE A 197 21.35 0.29 -2.53
C ILE A 197 20.26 0.85 -1.62
N LEU A 198 19.15 0.14 -1.44
CA LEU A 198 18.05 0.57 -0.56
C LEU A 198 18.50 0.65 0.91
N CYS A 199 19.27 -0.32 1.39
CA CYS A 199 19.86 -0.28 2.73
C CYS A 199 20.75 0.95 2.90
N TYR A 200 21.67 1.18 1.97
CA TYR A 200 22.57 2.34 1.99
C TYR A 200 21.78 3.67 2.01
N VAL A 201 20.75 3.79 1.20
CA VAL A 201 19.89 4.99 1.19
C VAL A 201 19.19 5.20 2.53
N ASN A 202 18.72 4.14 3.19
CA ASN A 202 18.10 4.24 4.52
C ASN A 202 19.10 4.58 5.63
N GLU A 203 20.34 4.17 5.51
CA GLU A 203 21.41 4.50 6.47
C GLU A 203 21.96 5.92 6.26
N HIS A 204 21.86 6.47 5.04
CA HIS A 204 22.47 7.74 4.63
C HIS A 204 21.46 8.79 4.16
N TYR A 205 20.15 8.62 4.42
CA TYR A 205 19.11 9.53 3.94
C TYR A 205 19.30 10.99 4.37
N PHE A 206 19.94 11.22 5.52
CA PHE A 206 20.21 12.55 6.07
C PHE A 206 21.33 13.29 5.35
N ASP A 207 22.13 12.61 4.53
CA ASP A 207 23.21 13.22 3.76
C ASP A 207 22.61 14.04 2.61
N TYR A 208 22.79 15.36 2.63
CA TYR A 208 22.26 16.25 1.59
C TYR A 208 22.91 15.99 0.21
N ASP A 209 24.14 15.43 0.18
CA ASP A 209 24.88 15.07 -1.03
C ASP A 209 24.53 13.65 -1.55
N LEU A 210 23.58 12.97 -0.96
CA LEU A 210 23.15 11.65 -1.44
C LEU A 210 22.43 11.77 -2.79
N THR A 211 23.15 11.44 -3.85
CA THR A 211 22.72 11.55 -5.25
C THR A 211 22.85 10.22 -5.98
N MET A 212 22.32 10.15 -7.20
CA MET A 212 22.54 9.00 -8.09
C MET A 212 24.03 8.79 -8.40
N GLN A 213 24.79 9.87 -8.46
CA GLN A 213 26.23 9.83 -8.67
C GLN A 213 26.94 9.18 -7.48
N THR A 214 26.60 9.60 -6.26
CA THR A 214 27.11 9.01 -5.01
C THR A 214 26.86 7.50 -4.94
N LEU A 215 25.64 7.06 -5.31
CA LEU A 215 25.32 5.63 -5.38
C LEU A 215 26.14 4.90 -6.46
N SER A 216 26.34 5.53 -7.62
CA SER A 216 27.13 4.97 -8.72
C SER A 216 28.59 4.72 -8.28
N GLU A 217 29.18 5.67 -7.58
CA GLU A 217 30.54 5.58 -7.04
C GLU A 217 30.64 4.57 -5.89
N GLN A 218 29.68 4.58 -4.96
CA GLN A 218 29.66 3.70 -3.79
C GLN A 218 29.55 2.22 -4.16
N PHE A 219 28.75 1.90 -5.18
CA PHE A 219 28.47 0.52 -5.57
C PHE A 219 29.23 0.06 -6.83
N ASP A 220 30.05 0.93 -7.43
CA ASP A 220 30.72 0.67 -8.71
C ASP A 220 29.74 0.20 -9.81
N LEU A 221 28.57 0.86 -9.85
CA LEU A 221 27.48 0.56 -10.78
C LEU A 221 27.15 1.77 -11.63
N ASN A 222 26.83 1.53 -12.90
CA ASN A 222 26.40 2.60 -13.79
C ASN A 222 25.05 3.18 -13.33
N ALA A 223 24.91 4.51 -13.31
CA ALA A 223 23.70 5.22 -12.91
C ALA A 223 22.44 4.78 -13.68
N ASN A 224 22.59 4.43 -14.99
CA ASN A 224 21.49 3.90 -15.78
C ASN A 224 21.04 2.52 -15.29
N TYR A 225 21.97 1.67 -14.87
CA TYR A 225 21.66 0.36 -14.31
C TYR A 225 20.93 0.51 -12.96
N ILE A 226 21.44 1.38 -12.08
CA ILE A 226 20.75 1.71 -10.81
C ILE A 226 19.32 2.22 -11.08
N SER A 227 19.15 3.14 -12.06
CA SER A 227 17.82 3.63 -12.46
C SER A 227 16.91 2.53 -12.95
N GLN A 228 17.43 1.52 -13.67
CA GLN A 228 16.64 0.36 -14.10
C GLN A 228 16.24 -0.54 -12.93
N LEU A 229 17.12 -0.71 -11.93
CA LEU A 229 16.80 -1.45 -10.72
C LEU A 229 15.63 -0.78 -9.96
N PHE A 230 15.67 0.55 -9.77
CA PHE A 230 14.56 1.29 -9.16
C PHE A 230 13.25 1.18 -9.95
N ARG A 231 13.28 1.22 -11.30
CA ARG A 231 12.07 1.07 -12.13
C ARG A 231 11.40 -0.30 -11.99
N LYS A 232 12.17 -1.33 -11.68
CA LYS A 232 11.66 -2.69 -11.42
C LYS A 232 11.19 -2.87 -9.97
N SER A 233 11.52 -1.94 -9.08
CA SER A 233 11.12 -1.94 -7.68
C SER A 233 9.85 -1.10 -7.48
N PRO A 234 9.10 -1.28 -6.40
CA PRO A 234 7.94 -0.46 -6.06
C PRO A 234 8.26 1.03 -5.90
N ALA A 235 9.52 1.37 -5.65
CA ALA A 235 9.99 2.74 -5.47
C ALA A 235 9.98 3.59 -6.76
N GLU A 236 9.87 2.94 -7.95
CA GLU A 236 9.85 3.55 -9.29
C GLU A 236 11.09 4.42 -9.63
N SER A 237 11.67 5.16 -8.69
CA SER A 237 12.90 5.93 -8.89
C SER A 237 13.61 6.22 -7.57
N PHE A 238 14.94 6.38 -7.63
CA PHE A 238 15.78 6.79 -6.49
C PHE A 238 15.26 8.06 -5.80
N THR A 239 14.95 9.10 -6.59
CA THR A 239 14.49 10.38 -6.03
C THR A 239 13.15 10.24 -5.29
N LYS A 240 12.21 9.43 -5.79
CA LYS A 240 10.95 9.17 -5.11
C LYS A 240 11.19 8.41 -3.80
N TYR A 241 12.04 7.39 -3.84
CA TYR A 241 12.39 6.59 -2.67
C TYR A 241 13.05 7.43 -1.58
N LEU A 242 14.12 8.16 -1.92
CA LEU A 242 14.83 9.04 -0.98
C LEU A 242 13.88 10.10 -0.39
N THR A 243 13.01 10.68 -1.23
CA THR A 243 12.01 11.65 -0.75
C THR A 243 11.05 11.01 0.26
N SER A 244 10.55 9.81 -0.02
CA SER A 244 9.66 9.09 0.91
C SER A 244 10.36 8.85 2.25
N VAL A 245 11.55 8.26 2.24
CA VAL A 245 12.33 8.00 3.46
C VAL A 245 12.53 9.28 4.28
N ARG A 246 12.97 10.37 3.64
CA ARG A 246 13.16 11.67 4.30
C ARG A 246 11.88 12.23 4.89
N MET A 247 10.75 12.11 4.19
CA MET A 247 9.45 12.61 4.67
C MET A 247 8.94 11.81 5.86
N ASP A 248 9.14 10.50 5.89
CA ASP A 248 8.72 9.65 6.99
C ASP A 248 9.55 9.93 8.26
N HIS A 249 10.85 10.13 8.12
CA HIS A 249 11.68 10.60 9.22
C HIS A 249 11.31 12.03 9.67
N ALA A 250 10.96 12.91 8.75
CA ALA A 250 10.50 14.27 9.09
C ALA A 250 9.20 14.26 9.89
N LYS A 251 8.22 13.42 9.51
CA LYS A 251 6.97 13.23 10.26
C LYS A 251 7.27 12.78 11.69
N ASN A 252 8.08 11.74 11.85
CA ASN A 252 8.48 11.23 13.17
C ASN A 252 9.14 12.31 14.04
N LEU A 253 10.02 13.13 13.48
CA LEU A 253 10.65 14.24 14.21
C LEU A 253 9.63 15.32 14.54
N LEU A 254 8.71 15.65 13.65
CA LEU A 254 7.66 16.64 13.90
C LEU A 254 6.67 16.21 14.99
N GLU A 255 6.41 14.92 15.10
CA GLU A 255 5.56 14.34 16.15
C GLU A 255 6.26 14.29 17.51
N LYS A 256 7.53 13.83 17.53
CA LYS A 256 8.23 13.43 18.77
C LYS A 256 9.20 14.49 19.31
N SER A 257 9.48 15.58 18.58
CA SER A 257 10.43 16.59 19.00
C SER A 257 9.88 18.02 18.90
N GLU A 258 10.40 18.89 19.79
CA GLU A 258 10.16 20.34 19.76
C GLU A 258 11.15 21.09 18.86
N ASP A 259 11.97 20.39 18.08
CA ASP A 259 12.95 21.00 17.20
C ASP A 259 12.32 22.04 16.27
N PRO A 260 12.97 23.18 16.01
CA PRO A 260 12.53 24.11 14.98
C PRO A 260 12.36 23.38 13.63
N ILE A 261 11.30 23.71 12.89
CA ILE A 261 10.99 23.06 11.61
C ILE A 261 12.20 23.11 10.65
N LYS A 262 12.99 24.19 10.69
CA LYS A 262 14.23 24.31 9.93
C LYS A 262 15.24 23.22 10.32
N ALA A 263 15.42 22.98 11.61
CA ALA A 263 16.33 21.96 12.12
C ALA A 263 15.86 20.54 11.74
N VAL A 264 14.54 20.30 11.73
CA VAL A 264 13.97 19.04 11.21
C VAL A 264 14.34 18.84 9.74
N GLY A 265 14.18 19.87 8.91
CA GLY A 265 14.59 19.82 7.50
C GLY A 265 16.08 19.46 7.31
N GLU A 266 16.95 20.09 8.09
CA GLU A 266 18.40 19.81 8.08
C GLU A 266 18.71 18.37 8.53
N LYS A 267 18.08 17.90 9.60
CA LYS A 267 18.26 16.52 10.12
C LYS A 267 17.82 15.43 9.13
N VAL A 268 16.90 15.72 8.23
CA VAL A 268 16.44 14.77 7.22
C VAL A 268 17.07 15.00 5.83
N GLY A 269 18.14 15.77 5.76
CA GLY A 269 18.97 15.91 4.56
C GLY A 269 18.49 16.98 3.57
N TYR A 270 17.84 18.05 4.04
CA TYR A 270 17.50 19.22 3.24
C TYR A 270 18.29 20.45 3.73
N ALA A 271 19.21 20.93 2.90
CA ALA A 271 19.97 22.14 3.21
C ALA A 271 19.12 23.43 3.14
N ASP A 272 18.08 23.44 2.30
CA ASP A 272 17.19 24.58 2.10
C ASP A 272 15.83 24.35 2.74
N TYR A 273 15.47 25.20 3.70
CA TYR A 273 14.18 25.14 4.42
C TYR A 273 12.96 25.30 3.49
N PHE A 274 13.03 26.24 2.54
CA PHE A 274 11.89 26.51 1.66
C PHE A 274 11.64 25.33 0.71
N TYR A 275 12.73 24.72 0.25
CA TYR A 275 12.63 23.51 -0.55
C TYR A 275 12.07 22.34 0.26
N PHE A 276 12.54 22.13 1.49
CA PHE A 276 11.99 21.13 2.41
C PHE A 276 10.49 21.34 2.61
N ALA A 277 10.05 22.55 3.00
CA ALA A 277 8.63 22.84 3.25
C ALA A 277 7.76 22.63 2.01
N LYS A 278 8.28 22.97 0.82
CA LYS A 278 7.59 22.72 -0.47
C LYS A 278 7.43 21.23 -0.76
N VAL A 279 8.49 20.44 -0.58
CA VAL A 279 8.47 18.98 -0.79
C VAL A 279 7.55 18.31 0.21
N PHE A 280 7.64 18.68 1.48
CA PHE A 280 6.78 18.16 2.54
C PHE A 280 5.30 18.43 2.23
N LYS A 281 4.94 19.68 1.91
CA LYS A 281 3.55 20.04 1.55
C LYS A 281 3.07 19.27 0.31
N LYS A 282 3.93 19.06 -0.68
CA LYS A 282 3.59 18.28 -1.89
C LYS A 282 3.33 16.82 -1.58
N THR A 283 4.09 16.23 -0.65
CA THR A 283 4.04 14.79 -0.34
C THR A 283 2.99 14.47 0.75
N VAL A 284 2.90 15.31 1.77
CA VAL A 284 2.04 15.10 2.95
C VAL A 284 0.71 15.88 2.85
N HIS A 285 0.56 16.76 1.85
CA HIS A 285 -0.60 17.64 1.63
C HIS A 285 -0.86 18.68 2.72
N GLN A 286 0.05 18.79 3.71
CA GLN A 286 0.05 19.77 4.80
C GLN A 286 1.44 20.39 4.90
N THR A 287 1.54 21.63 5.43
CA THR A 287 2.83 22.19 5.76
C THR A 287 3.41 21.47 6.99
N PRO A 288 4.74 21.49 7.20
CA PRO A 288 5.35 20.89 8.40
C PRO A 288 4.78 21.46 9.72
N GLY A 289 4.43 22.76 9.75
CA GLY A 289 3.82 23.39 10.91
C GLY A 289 2.39 22.93 11.16
N GLU A 290 1.56 22.84 10.12
CA GLU A 290 0.20 22.33 10.21
C GLU A 290 0.21 20.85 10.65
N TYR A 291 1.13 20.05 10.12
CA TYR A 291 1.30 18.65 10.49
C TYR A 291 1.62 18.51 11.98
N ARG A 292 2.62 19.23 12.48
CA ARG A 292 2.99 19.25 13.91
C ARG A 292 1.81 19.64 14.80
N ALA A 293 1.13 20.75 14.48
CA ALA A 293 0.01 21.24 15.27
C ALA A 293 -1.15 20.24 15.35
N ALA A 294 -1.42 19.52 14.26
CA ALA A 294 -2.47 18.51 14.23
C ALA A 294 -2.17 17.32 15.15
N HIS A 295 -0.91 16.86 15.24
CA HIS A 295 -0.54 15.69 16.04
C HIS A 295 -0.34 16.03 17.53
N GLN A 296 0.18 17.21 17.86
CA GLN A 296 0.27 17.66 19.26
C GLN A 296 -1.11 17.86 19.92
N GLN A 297 -2.13 18.25 19.16
CA GLN A 297 -3.50 18.37 19.69
C GLN A 297 -4.13 17.01 19.99
N THR A 298 -3.76 15.99 19.26
CA THR A 298 -4.28 14.63 19.45
C THR A 298 -3.72 14.00 20.74
N GLU A 299 -2.43 14.14 21.00
CA GLU A 299 -1.80 13.65 22.25
C GLU A 299 -2.37 14.34 23.51
N GLN A 300 -2.59 15.65 23.47
CA GLN A 300 -3.19 16.39 24.58
C GLN A 300 -4.65 15.99 24.85
N GLN A 301 -5.41 15.61 23.83
CA GLN A 301 -6.78 15.14 23.98
C GLN A 301 -6.84 13.72 24.56
N GLU A 302 -5.92 12.85 24.19
CA GLU A 302 -5.80 11.50 24.74
C GLU A 302 -5.36 11.52 26.20
N GLU A 303 -4.37 12.36 26.58
CA GLU A 303 -3.95 12.54 27.97
C GLU A 303 -5.07 13.12 28.83
N THR A 304 -5.85 14.08 28.30
CA THR A 304 -6.97 14.70 29.04
C THR A 304 -8.12 13.70 29.24
N SER A 305 -8.38 12.83 28.26
CA SER A 305 -9.41 11.79 28.35
C SER A 305 -9.02 10.68 29.33
N ALA A 306 -7.77 10.25 29.32
CA ALA A 306 -7.25 9.26 30.27
C ALA A 306 -7.20 9.76 31.71
N ALA A 307 -6.98 11.08 31.94
CA ALA A 307 -7.00 11.71 33.25
C ALA A 307 -8.42 11.92 33.81
N GLN A 308 -9.46 11.87 32.98
CA GLN A 308 -10.86 11.98 33.41
C GLN A 308 -11.50 10.63 33.75
N GLU A 309 -10.88 9.50 33.35
CA GLU A 309 -11.35 8.14 33.66
C GLU A 309 -10.69 7.53 34.93
N THR A 310 -9.83 8.28 35.62
CA THR A 310 -9.18 7.86 36.86
C THR A 310 -9.76 8.61 38.06
#